data_b9b97a197dbcf718e377f344c4a17776
#
_entry.id   b9b97a197dbcf718e377f344c4a17776
#
_cell.length_a   1.000
_cell.length_b   1.000
_cell.length_c   1.000
_cell.angle_alpha   90.00
_cell.angle_beta   90.00
_cell.angle_gamma   90.00
#
_symmetry.space_group_name_H-M   'P 1'
#
loop_
_entity.id
_entity.type
_entity.pdbx_description
1 polymer ?
#
loop_
_entity_poly.entity_id
_entity_poly.type
_entity_poly.pdbx_seq_one_letter_code
_entity_poly.pdbx_strand_id
1 'polypeptide(L)'
;MAAVANNKTALTAVINNASALNTVVSSSTAMAAVASSQTAMAAIATSSTAMSAISASTTAINALKASPLLVAKTKSGNNWTTETVRSGRGIAVYIYGASVSGGNGWVKTDNVQTTFSSNGTNQNLLKAFQTSLSVYWYQNSSTLYYIPC
;
A
#
# COMPACT_ATOMS: atom_id res chain seq x y z
N MET A 1 14.67 16.47 -2.73
CA MET A 1 13.74 15.48 -2.08
C MET A 1 14.38 14.11 -1.87
N ALA A 2 15.13 13.54 -2.80
CA ALA A 2 15.76 12.22 -2.61
C ALA A 2 16.66 12.14 -1.35
N ALA A 3 17.44 13.16 -1.04
CA ALA A 3 18.26 13.22 0.18
C ALA A 3 17.41 13.16 1.46
N VAL A 4 16.27 13.86 1.48
CA VAL A 4 15.31 13.82 2.61
C VAL A 4 14.64 12.45 2.70
N ALA A 5 14.23 11.86 1.58
CA ALA A 5 13.58 10.56 1.53
C ALA A 5 14.47 9.40 2.03
N ASN A 6 15.79 9.57 1.97
CA ASN A 6 16.76 8.59 2.45
C ASN A 6 17.30 8.90 3.86
N ASN A 7 16.82 9.97 4.50
CA ASN A 7 17.25 10.39 5.83
C ASN A 7 16.10 10.21 6.84
N LYS A 8 16.22 9.23 7.72
CA LYS A 8 15.20 8.89 8.71
C LYS A 8 14.83 10.07 9.63
N THR A 9 15.82 10.85 10.08
CA THR A 9 15.58 12.00 10.96
C THR A 9 14.78 13.09 10.23
N ALA A 10 15.18 13.42 9.00
CA ALA A 10 14.47 14.40 8.18
C ALA A 10 13.03 13.94 7.85
N LEU A 11 12.85 12.67 7.54
CA LEU A 11 11.50 12.09 7.32
C LEU A 11 10.63 12.19 8.56
N THR A 12 11.18 11.87 9.74
CA THR A 12 10.44 12.00 11.00
C THR A 12 10.01 13.43 11.26
N ALA A 13 10.87 14.40 10.99
CA ALA A 13 10.52 15.83 11.11
C ALA A 13 9.39 16.23 10.16
N VAL A 14 9.42 15.76 8.90
CA VAL A 14 8.35 16.02 7.91
C VAL A 14 7.03 15.37 8.37
N ILE A 15 7.06 14.11 8.78
CA ILE A 15 5.86 13.37 9.22
C ILE A 15 5.19 14.02 10.43
N ASN A 16 5.99 14.59 11.35
CA ASN A 16 5.48 15.26 12.55
C ASN A 16 5.05 16.71 12.31
N ASN A 17 5.24 17.24 11.10
CA ASN A 17 4.80 18.58 10.73
C ASN A 17 3.72 18.48 9.65
N ALA A 18 2.46 18.74 10.03
CA ALA A 18 1.31 18.61 9.15
C ALA A 18 1.41 19.46 7.88
N SER A 19 1.94 20.69 7.97
CA SER A 19 2.11 21.56 6.80
C SER A 19 3.16 21.00 5.84
N ALA A 20 4.32 20.57 6.35
CA ALA A 20 5.35 19.95 5.54
C ALA A 20 4.88 18.64 4.88
N LEU A 21 4.16 17.81 5.64
CA LEU A 21 3.58 16.56 5.14
C LEU A 21 2.58 16.82 4.01
N ASN A 22 1.67 17.79 4.19
CA ASN A 22 0.69 18.17 3.15
C ASN A 22 1.39 18.69 1.89
N THR A 23 2.46 19.45 2.02
CA THR A 23 3.27 19.92 0.88
C THR A 23 3.90 18.74 0.13
N VAL A 24 4.43 17.75 0.86
CA VAL A 24 5.05 16.56 0.25
C VAL A 24 4.01 15.71 -0.48
N VAL A 25 2.88 15.38 0.15
CA VAL A 25 1.86 14.49 -0.46
C VAL A 25 1.12 15.14 -1.63
N SER A 26 1.17 16.45 -1.77
CA SER A 26 0.60 17.21 -2.90
C SER A 26 1.57 17.38 -4.06
N SER A 27 2.86 17.09 -3.87
CA SER A 27 3.90 17.24 -4.89
C SER A 27 4.22 15.90 -5.54
N SER A 28 3.95 15.77 -6.85
CA SER A 28 4.27 14.56 -7.62
C SER A 28 5.76 14.21 -7.60
N THR A 29 6.64 15.22 -7.74
CA THR A 29 8.09 15.03 -7.69
C THR A 29 8.56 14.59 -6.31
N ALA A 30 8.01 15.19 -5.24
CA ALA A 30 8.35 14.80 -3.87
C ALA A 30 7.87 13.37 -3.57
N MET A 31 6.64 13.06 -3.94
CA MET A 31 6.07 11.73 -3.71
C MET A 31 6.73 10.65 -4.56
N ALA A 32 7.19 10.93 -5.78
CA ALA A 32 7.98 9.99 -6.57
C ALA A 32 9.30 9.63 -5.86
N ALA A 33 10.00 10.62 -5.31
CA ALA A 33 11.22 10.39 -4.53
C ALA A 33 10.94 9.59 -3.25
N VAL A 34 9.86 9.91 -2.53
CA VAL A 34 9.42 9.19 -1.33
C VAL A 34 9.06 7.74 -1.67
N ALA A 35 8.25 7.51 -2.70
CA ALA A 35 7.80 6.18 -3.11
C ALA A 35 8.92 5.29 -3.67
N SER A 36 10.06 5.86 -4.01
CA SER A 36 11.26 5.13 -4.46
C SER A 36 12.24 4.82 -3.33
N SER A 37 11.99 5.31 -2.11
CA SER A 37 12.88 5.14 -0.96
C SER A 37 12.35 4.11 0.02
N GLN A 38 13.09 3.00 0.20
CA GLN A 38 12.79 1.98 1.21
C GLN A 38 12.74 2.57 2.62
N THR A 39 13.64 3.51 2.94
CA THR A 39 13.68 4.21 4.22
C THR A 39 12.41 5.03 4.45
N ALA A 40 11.94 5.74 3.42
CA ALA A 40 10.71 6.52 3.50
C ALA A 40 9.49 5.63 3.65
N MET A 41 9.38 4.55 2.88
CA MET A 41 8.27 3.60 2.98
C MET A 41 8.20 2.95 4.36
N ALA A 42 9.35 2.59 4.95
CA ALA A 42 9.41 2.05 6.31
C ALA A 42 8.94 3.08 7.37
N ALA A 43 9.32 4.36 7.23
CA ALA A 43 8.88 5.42 8.13
C ALA A 43 7.37 5.69 8.00
N ILE A 44 6.85 5.73 6.78
CA ILE A 44 5.43 5.91 6.49
C ILE A 44 4.59 4.74 7.05
N ALA A 45 5.03 3.51 6.86
CA ALA A 45 4.32 2.32 7.35
C ALA A 45 4.14 2.29 8.87
N THR A 46 4.96 3.05 9.62
CA THR A 46 4.85 3.16 11.09
C THR A 46 4.07 4.39 11.56
N SER A 47 3.63 5.27 10.64
CA SER A 47 2.95 6.52 10.97
C SER A 47 1.51 6.55 10.46
N SER A 48 0.54 6.51 11.39
CA SER A 48 -0.88 6.68 11.05
C SER A 48 -1.16 8.05 10.44
N THR A 49 -0.46 9.10 10.87
CA THR A 49 -0.58 10.45 10.32
C THR A 49 -0.15 10.49 8.85
N ALA A 50 1.03 9.90 8.53
CA ALA A 50 1.50 9.82 7.16
C ALA A 50 0.58 8.98 6.27
N MET A 51 0.11 7.83 6.74
CA MET A 51 -0.83 6.99 6.01
C MET A 51 -2.16 7.69 5.76
N SER A 52 -2.67 8.46 6.72
CA SER A 52 -3.88 9.26 6.56
C SER A 52 -3.71 10.35 5.49
N ALA A 53 -2.60 11.10 5.52
CA ALA A 53 -2.29 12.13 4.54
C ALA A 53 -2.15 11.54 3.11
N ILE A 54 -1.47 10.41 2.97
CA ILE A 54 -1.34 9.70 1.70
C ILE A 54 -2.70 9.25 1.17
N SER A 55 -3.54 8.68 2.03
CA SER A 55 -4.87 8.19 1.64
C SER A 55 -5.81 9.31 1.18
N ALA A 56 -5.58 10.54 1.62
CA ALA A 56 -6.33 11.72 1.22
C ALA A 56 -5.79 12.40 -0.06
N SER A 57 -4.61 11.98 -0.57
CA SER A 57 -3.95 12.62 -1.72
C SER A 57 -3.92 11.70 -2.94
N THR A 58 -4.64 12.06 -4.01
CA THR A 58 -4.57 11.36 -5.30
C THR A 58 -3.16 11.34 -5.87
N THR A 59 -2.41 12.43 -5.71
CA THR A 59 -1.00 12.52 -6.13
C THR A 59 -0.15 11.48 -5.42
N ALA A 60 -0.30 11.34 -4.10
CA ALA A 60 0.44 10.38 -3.32
C ALA A 60 0.04 8.92 -3.67
N ILE A 61 -1.24 8.66 -3.83
CA ILE A 61 -1.75 7.34 -4.25
C ILE A 61 -1.15 6.91 -5.59
N ASN A 62 -1.15 7.81 -6.57
CA ASN A 62 -0.59 7.53 -7.89
C ASN A 62 0.92 7.28 -7.83
N ALA A 63 1.65 8.01 -6.99
CA ALA A 63 3.07 7.80 -6.78
C ALA A 63 3.36 6.42 -6.16
N LEU A 64 2.56 5.97 -5.18
CA LEU A 64 2.69 4.61 -4.62
C LEU A 64 2.41 3.52 -5.66
N LYS A 65 1.40 3.72 -6.51
CA LYS A 65 1.08 2.79 -7.60
C LYS A 65 2.17 2.72 -8.68
N ALA A 66 2.93 3.80 -8.85
CA ALA A 66 4.06 3.89 -9.78
C ALA A 66 5.41 3.58 -9.12
N SER A 67 5.43 3.20 -7.84
CA SER A 67 6.65 2.95 -7.08
C SER A 67 7.46 1.80 -7.70
N PRO A 68 8.78 1.95 -7.86
CA PRO A 68 9.66 0.85 -8.26
C PRO A 68 9.79 -0.24 -7.18
N LEU A 69 9.35 0.05 -5.96
CA LEU A 69 9.31 -0.90 -4.84
C LEU A 69 8.02 -1.73 -4.82
N LEU A 70 7.06 -1.45 -5.72
CA LEU A 70 5.78 -2.13 -5.74
C LEU A 70 5.95 -3.59 -6.18
N VAL A 71 5.40 -4.50 -5.38
CA VAL A 71 5.38 -5.93 -5.64
C VAL A 71 3.96 -6.37 -5.94
N ALA A 72 3.81 -7.23 -6.94
CA ALA A 72 2.54 -7.85 -7.30
C ALA A 72 2.51 -9.31 -6.86
N LYS A 73 1.44 -9.71 -6.19
CA LYS A 73 1.10 -11.12 -5.93
C LYS A 73 -0.18 -11.46 -6.67
N THR A 74 -0.08 -12.34 -7.65
CA THR A 74 -1.23 -12.76 -8.46
C THR A 74 -1.73 -14.14 -8.00
N LYS A 75 -3.04 -14.29 -7.93
CA LYS A 75 -3.73 -15.55 -7.64
C LYS A 75 -3.56 -16.52 -8.82
N SER A 76 -3.28 -17.76 -8.49
CA SER A 76 -3.28 -18.88 -9.43
C SER A 76 -4.47 -19.82 -9.14
N GLY A 77 -5.20 -20.18 -10.17
CA GLY A 77 -6.36 -21.06 -10.07
C GLY A 77 -7.65 -20.41 -9.57
N ASN A 78 -8.77 -21.08 -9.80
CA ASN A 78 -10.13 -20.62 -9.48
C ASN A 78 -10.67 -21.41 -8.29
N ASN A 79 -10.17 -21.12 -7.11
CA ASN A 79 -10.61 -21.73 -5.85
C ASN A 79 -10.44 -20.74 -4.70
N TRP A 80 -11.32 -20.79 -3.72
CA TRP A 80 -11.18 -19.98 -2.50
C TRP A 80 -9.95 -20.44 -1.71
N THR A 81 -9.01 -19.54 -1.50
CA THR A 81 -7.81 -19.79 -0.70
C THR A 81 -7.45 -18.58 0.12
N THR A 82 -6.94 -18.86 1.32
CA THR A 82 -6.24 -17.87 2.15
C THR A 82 -4.73 -18.05 1.93
N GLU A 83 -4.05 -16.96 1.64
CA GLU A 83 -2.59 -16.94 1.53
C GLU A 83 -1.99 -15.87 2.44
N THR A 84 -0.91 -16.21 3.12
CA THR A 84 -0.01 -15.20 3.71
C THR A 84 0.92 -14.72 2.61
N VAL A 85 0.72 -13.49 2.16
CA VAL A 85 1.45 -12.90 1.04
C VAL A 85 2.82 -12.39 1.48
N ARG A 86 2.88 -11.85 2.70
CA ARG A 86 4.10 -11.29 3.27
C ARG A 86 4.11 -11.43 4.79
N SER A 87 5.25 -11.86 5.32
CA SER A 87 5.60 -11.69 6.73
C SER A 87 6.52 -10.49 6.88
N GLY A 88 6.35 -9.71 7.96
CA GLY A 88 7.08 -8.46 8.20
C GLY A 88 6.25 -7.24 7.83
N ARG A 89 6.93 -6.08 7.68
CA ARG A 89 6.32 -4.77 7.51
C ARG A 89 6.08 -4.42 6.05
N GLY A 90 5.07 -3.57 5.80
CA GLY A 90 4.82 -3.01 4.49
C GLY A 90 3.55 -2.17 4.40
N ILE A 91 3.20 -1.83 3.16
CA ILE A 91 1.99 -1.08 2.83
C ILE A 91 1.24 -1.86 1.74
N ALA A 92 0.03 -2.33 2.03
CA ALA A 92 -0.90 -2.82 1.02
C ALA A 92 -1.47 -1.62 0.25
N VAL A 93 -1.17 -1.52 -1.06
CA VAL A 93 -1.47 -0.32 -1.85
C VAL A 93 -2.83 -0.44 -2.51
N TYR A 94 -3.04 -1.48 -3.32
CA TYR A 94 -4.32 -1.72 -3.97
C TYR A 94 -4.47 -3.20 -4.35
N ILE A 95 -5.70 -3.59 -4.69
CA ILE A 95 -6.00 -4.92 -5.20
C ILE A 95 -6.86 -4.82 -6.46
N TYR A 96 -6.54 -5.62 -7.46
CA TYR A 96 -7.40 -5.93 -8.57
C TYR A 96 -8.14 -7.23 -8.26
N GLY A 97 -9.44 -7.14 -8.03
CA GLY A 97 -10.30 -8.31 -7.88
C GLY A 97 -10.86 -8.72 -9.23
N ALA A 98 -10.34 -9.80 -9.83
CA ALA A 98 -10.91 -10.33 -11.07
C ALA A 98 -12.39 -10.71 -10.88
N SER A 99 -13.19 -10.53 -11.93
CA SER A 99 -14.63 -10.70 -11.84
C SER A 99 -14.99 -12.16 -11.50
N VAL A 100 -15.80 -12.34 -10.47
CA VAL A 100 -16.37 -13.63 -10.08
C VAL A 100 -17.83 -13.46 -9.71
N SER A 101 -18.67 -14.37 -10.16
CA SER A 101 -20.08 -14.41 -9.76
C SER A 101 -20.22 -14.80 -8.29
N GLY A 102 -20.67 -13.87 -7.46
CA GLY A 102 -21.19 -14.16 -6.12
C GLY A 102 -20.19 -14.19 -4.96
N GLY A 103 -19.03 -13.53 -5.04
CA GLY A 103 -18.09 -13.55 -3.90
C GLY A 103 -17.29 -12.28 -3.70
N ASN A 104 -17.09 -11.95 -2.43
CA ASN A 104 -16.13 -10.94 -1.99
C ASN A 104 -14.94 -11.63 -1.34
N GLY A 105 -13.73 -11.16 -1.69
CA GLY A 105 -12.52 -11.52 -0.98
C GLY A 105 -12.24 -10.54 0.16
N TRP A 106 -11.16 -10.79 0.88
CA TRP A 106 -10.63 -9.83 1.85
C TRP A 106 -9.11 -9.80 1.84
N VAL A 107 -8.58 -8.64 2.23
CA VAL A 107 -7.18 -8.44 2.56
C VAL A 107 -7.08 -8.18 4.05
N LYS A 108 -6.17 -8.85 4.74
CA LYS A 108 -5.92 -8.69 6.16
C LYS A 108 -4.52 -8.12 6.37
N THR A 109 -4.45 -6.93 6.95
CA THR A 109 -3.22 -6.28 7.39
C THR A 109 -3.12 -6.46 8.89
N ASP A 110 -2.15 -7.28 9.33
CA ASP A 110 -2.08 -7.78 10.70
C ASP A 110 -3.42 -8.44 11.11
N ASN A 111 -4.17 -7.83 12.02
CA ASN A 111 -5.47 -8.33 12.47
C ASN A 111 -6.67 -7.58 11.89
N VAL A 112 -6.44 -6.59 11.01
CA VAL A 112 -7.51 -5.76 10.42
C VAL A 112 -7.89 -6.27 9.05
N GLN A 113 -9.13 -6.68 8.90
CA GLN A 113 -9.68 -7.17 7.64
C GLN A 113 -10.33 -6.03 6.84
N THR A 114 -10.05 -6.01 5.55
CA THR A 114 -10.70 -5.13 4.57
C THR A 114 -11.28 -6.00 3.45
N THR A 115 -12.58 -5.95 3.27
CA THR A 115 -13.27 -6.66 2.18
C THR A 115 -13.06 -5.93 0.86
N PHE A 116 -12.83 -6.67 -0.22
CA PHE A 116 -12.79 -6.14 -1.57
C PHE A 116 -13.81 -6.85 -2.46
N SER A 117 -14.31 -6.14 -3.46
CA SER A 117 -15.25 -6.68 -4.44
C SER A 117 -14.50 -7.33 -5.59
N SER A 118 -14.89 -8.56 -5.95
CA SER A 118 -14.37 -9.27 -7.12
C SER A 118 -15.22 -8.92 -8.36
N ASN A 119 -15.08 -7.69 -8.85
CA ASN A 119 -15.88 -7.15 -9.95
C ASN A 119 -15.06 -6.69 -11.17
N GLY A 120 -13.79 -7.08 -11.25
CA GLY A 120 -12.89 -6.69 -12.34
C GLY A 120 -12.36 -5.26 -12.24
N THR A 121 -12.39 -4.66 -11.06
CA THR A 121 -11.90 -3.29 -10.83
C THR A 121 -10.76 -3.22 -9.82
N ASN A 122 -9.99 -2.13 -9.89
CA ASN A 122 -8.99 -1.83 -8.89
C ASN A 122 -9.62 -1.17 -7.66
N GLN A 123 -9.29 -1.65 -6.48
CA GLN A 123 -9.68 -1.06 -5.22
C GLN A 123 -8.45 -0.64 -4.42
N ASN A 124 -8.38 0.64 -4.02
CA ASN A 124 -7.33 1.14 -3.15
C ASN A 124 -7.50 0.54 -1.74
N LEU A 125 -6.40 0.09 -1.17
CA LEU A 125 -6.33 -0.42 0.20
C LEU A 125 -5.70 0.61 1.13
N LEU A 126 -4.48 1.06 0.80
CA LEU A 126 -3.70 2.08 1.52
C LEU A 126 -3.61 1.76 3.02
N LYS A 127 -3.25 0.53 3.34
CA LYS A 127 -3.15 0.00 4.70
C LYS A 127 -1.72 -0.41 5.02
N ALA A 128 -1.15 0.14 6.07
CA ALA A 128 0.11 -0.36 6.62
C ALA A 128 -0.11 -1.67 7.38
N PHE A 129 0.91 -2.53 7.40
CA PHE A 129 0.99 -3.71 8.24
C PHE A 129 2.38 -3.81 8.87
N GLN A 130 2.46 -4.38 10.06
CA GLN A 130 3.69 -4.48 10.84
C GLN A 130 4.23 -5.91 10.92
N THR A 131 3.36 -6.90 10.82
CA THR A 131 3.71 -8.31 11.01
C THR A 131 3.33 -9.19 9.84
N SER A 132 2.16 -8.96 9.21
CA SER A 132 1.69 -9.82 8.15
C SER A 132 0.70 -9.16 7.20
N LEU A 133 0.75 -9.61 5.96
CA LEU A 133 -0.24 -9.32 4.91
C LEU A 133 -0.78 -10.67 4.41
N SER A 134 -2.08 -10.86 4.54
CA SER A 134 -2.79 -12.04 4.05
C SER A 134 -3.94 -11.66 3.15
N VAL A 135 -4.34 -12.55 2.26
CA VAL A 135 -5.45 -12.34 1.36
C VAL A 135 -6.30 -13.61 1.25
N TYR A 136 -7.61 -13.45 1.14
CA TYR A 136 -8.57 -14.48 0.80
C TYR A 136 -9.24 -14.12 -0.51
N TRP A 137 -9.05 -14.93 -1.52
CA TRP A 137 -9.49 -14.68 -2.89
C TRP A 137 -9.87 -15.96 -3.61
N TYR A 138 -10.60 -15.81 -4.70
CA TYR A 138 -11.07 -16.94 -5.51
C TYR A 138 -10.46 -16.96 -6.91
N GLN A 139 -10.63 -15.87 -7.65
CA GLN A 139 -10.44 -15.84 -9.09
C GLN A 139 -8.98 -15.80 -9.50
N ASN A 140 -8.59 -16.65 -10.43
CA ASN A 140 -7.35 -16.54 -11.17
C ASN A 140 -7.20 -15.12 -11.74
N SER A 141 -5.99 -14.58 -11.73
CA SER A 141 -5.66 -13.22 -12.16
C SER A 141 -6.05 -12.09 -11.19
N SER A 142 -6.71 -12.37 -10.05
CA SER A 142 -6.75 -11.37 -8.97
C SER A 142 -5.34 -11.05 -8.51
N THR A 143 -5.04 -9.77 -8.33
CA THR A 143 -3.65 -9.35 -8.04
C THR A 143 -3.64 -8.33 -6.90
N LEU A 144 -2.89 -8.63 -5.85
CA LEU A 144 -2.63 -7.74 -4.72
C LEU A 144 -1.28 -7.06 -4.92
N TYR A 145 -1.28 -5.73 -4.79
CA TYR A 145 -0.08 -4.90 -4.92
C TYR A 145 0.29 -4.29 -3.57
N TYR A 146 1.55 -4.45 -3.17
CA TYR A 146 2.07 -3.98 -1.90
C TYR A 146 3.52 -3.52 -2.01
N ILE A 147 3.95 -2.68 -1.07
CA ILE A 147 5.35 -2.25 -0.92
C ILE A 147 5.89 -2.89 0.37
N PRO A 148 6.87 -3.79 0.29
CA PRO A 148 7.56 -4.33 1.48
C PRO A 148 8.45 -3.24 2.10
N CYS A 149 8.58 -3.23 3.45
CA CYS A 149 9.42 -2.27 4.18
C CYS A 149 10.39 -2.97 5.12
#